data_27d213dad5a411b97df580c97c33a508
#
_entry.id   27d213dad5a411b97df580c97c33a508
#
_cell.length_a   1.000
_cell.length_b   1.000
_cell.length_c   1.000
_cell.angle_alpha   90.00
_cell.angle_beta   90.00
_cell.angle_gamma   90.00
#
_symmetry.space_group_name_H-M   'P 1'
#
loop_
_entity.id
_entity.type
_entity.pdbx_description
1 polymer ?
#
loop_
_entity_poly.entity_id
_entity_poly.type
_entity_poly.pdbx_seq_one_letter_code
_entity_poly.pdbx_strand_id
1 'polypeptide(L)'
;MRRNSTQYPRPIRRRTAGLAVGAITLAASLLVQGCSAGGSSDSSGPVELTFLNQSRGQEAALTQLAEQYTKEKGVKVTVESPGPADYLPKLQAKAQSKSMPDIYSSFNATEMAPFYKAGWAMDLSSELAGDWGKSFAPAVVKMSTFADGNNLGVPAGIYTAHWETQTYGLLVDPAMTGIDPKALPKTSAELISKLAEGSKDGHGTFSVAASLTPQLIQGYASNWLTDEEISATFDGKASWKSDGWRKAFQLLVDMKQAGVIANGALTGGQNDNPTVETSFFSKHDVGAIFDASPGVSVGLRTAPDYNSYFSLGLPPAADGKLAPRSPGLPGKGAVVNPKGKHPTEALAFVKWLTEPAQQKVFAEVGRIMPTNPELLAKGDLPPQLAGFGAGVKDMQVLPNTPTSNVNTAIVRDSQSLVLGELTVDQVLDDLQAAQDRK
;
A
#
# COMPACT_ATOMS: atom_id res chain seq x y z
N MET A 1 -11.72 55.91 16.85
CA MET A 1 -12.60 56.64 15.92
C MET A 1 -12.70 55.92 14.59
N ARG A 2 -13.93 55.83 14.08
CA ARG A 2 -14.39 55.29 12.81
C ARG A 2 -14.35 53.76 12.61
N ARG A 3 -15.51 53.14 12.90
CA ARG A 3 -16.04 51.88 12.36
C ARG A 3 -16.35 52.09 10.87
N ASN A 4 -16.00 51.10 10.03
CA ASN A 4 -16.61 50.92 8.74
C ASN A 4 -17.21 49.53 8.64
N SER A 5 -18.53 49.53 8.61
CA SER A 5 -19.41 48.40 8.33
C SER A 5 -19.55 48.24 6.82
N THR A 6 -19.26 47.05 6.27
CA THR A 6 -19.66 46.69 4.90
C THR A 6 -20.75 45.64 4.92
N GLN A 7 -21.89 46.01 4.35
CA GLN A 7 -23.14 45.27 4.24
C GLN A 7 -23.04 44.16 3.18
N TYR A 8 -23.64 43.04 3.47
CA TYR A 8 -23.94 41.96 2.50
C TYR A 8 -25.29 42.25 1.78
N PRO A 9 -25.42 42.02 0.49
CA PRO A 9 -26.72 42.06 -0.20
C PRO A 9 -27.49 40.74 -0.07
N ARG A 10 -28.81 40.87 0.16
CA ARG A 10 -29.81 39.81 0.25
C ARG A 10 -30.24 39.31 -1.14
N PRO A 11 -30.74 38.07 -1.28
CA PRO A 11 -31.14 37.49 -2.56
C PRO A 11 -32.53 37.98 -2.99
N ILE A 12 -32.68 38.21 -4.29
CA ILE A 12 -33.93 38.60 -4.97
C ILE A 12 -34.76 37.33 -5.24
N ARG A 13 -35.97 37.29 -4.67
CA ARG A 13 -37.05 36.40 -5.08
C ARG A 13 -37.62 36.87 -6.43
N ARG A 14 -37.77 35.97 -7.39
CA ARG A 14 -38.75 36.16 -8.49
C ARG A 14 -39.74 35.00 -8.50
N ARG A 15 -40.99 35.40 -8.50
CA ARG A 15 -42.24 34.63 -8.57
C ARG A 15 -42.71 34.50 -10.02
N THR A 16 -43.59 33.50 -10.18
CA THR A 16 -44.76 33.39 -11.07
C THR A 16 -44.48 32.76 -12.42
N ALA A 17 -45.17 31.74 -12.74
CA ALA A 17 -46.58 31.40 -12.98
C ALA A 17 -46.82 31.19 -14.48
N GLY A 18 -47.55 30.14 -14.81
CA GLY A 18 -48.28 30.06 -16.10
C GLY A 18 -48.41 28.65 -16.67
N LEU A 19 -49.40 27.96 -16.31
CA LEU A 19 -50.44 27.20 -17.00
C LEU A 19 -50.36 27.05 -18.54
N ALA A 20 -50.58 25.81 -19.02
CA ALA A 20 -51.57 25.36 -20.01
C ALA A 20 -51.26 23.87 -20.35
N VAL A 21 -52.07 22.93 -20.02
CA VAL A 21 -53.28 22.34 -20.58
C VAL A 21 -53.16 22.02 -22.09
N GLY A 22 -53.21 20.78 -22.41
CA GLY A 22 -53.38 20.25 -23.78
C GLY A 22 -53.52 18.74 -23.77
N ALA A 23 -54.75 18.27 -23.94
CA ALA A 23 -55.21 16.92 -23.82
C ALA A 23 -55.24 16.16 -25.17
N ILE A 24 -55.33 14.80 -25.02
CA ILE A 24 -56.05 13.85 -25.89
C ILE A 24 -55.29 13.37 -27.17
N THR A 25 -54.99 12.10 -27.24
CA THR A 25 -55.72 11.12 -28.06
C THR A 25 -55.43 9.68 -27.69
N LEU A 26 -56.50 8.94 -27.42
CA LEU A 26 -56.61 7.47 -27.38
C LEU A 26 -56.44 6.86 -28.77
N ALA A 27 -55.75 5.75 -28.82
CA ALA A 27 -56.09 4.71 -29.83
C ALA A 27 -55.80 3.34 -29.21
N ALA A 28 -56.83 2.53 -29.22
CA ALA A 28 -56.91 1.22 -28.61
C ALA A 28 -56.53 0.08 -29.60
N SER A 29 -56.36 -1.10 -28.97
CA SER A 29 -56.53 -2.45 -29.48
C SER A 29 -55.37 -3.07 -30.31
N LEU A 30 -54.80 -4.18 -29.83
CA LEU A 30 -55.36 -5.54 -30.02
C LEU A 30 -54.67 -6.56 -29.11
N LEU A 31 -55.44 -7.32 -28.40
CA LEU A 31 -55.07 -8.53 -27.69
C LEU A 31 -54.62 -9.62 -28.67
N VAL A 32 -53.45 -10.20 -28.44
CA VAL A 32 -53.15 -11.58 -28.84
C VAL A 32 -52.67 -12.31 -27.59
N GLN A 33 -53.53 -13.18 -27.06
CA GLN A 33 -53.15 -14.21 -26.12
C GLN A 33 -52.31 -15.26 -26.84
N GLY A 34 -51.09 -15.43 -26.37
CA GLY A 34 -50.25 -16.57 -26.70
C GLY A 34 -49.71 -17.14 -25.41
N CYS A 35 -50.31 -18.22 -24.90
CA CYS A 35 -49.74 -19.07 -23.89
C CYS A 35 -48.48 -19.70 -24.47
N SER A 36 -47.34 -19.48 -23.82
CA SER A 36 -46.25 -20.44 -23.90
C SER A 36 -45.39 -20.38 -22.64
N ALA A 37 -45.11 -21.54 -22.21
CA ALA A 37 -44.35 -22.07 -21.10
C ALA A 37 -43.19 -21.23 -20.57
N GLY A 38 -42.96 -21.42 -19.28
CA GLY A 38 -41.82 -20.87 -18.53
C GLY A 38 -40.48 -21.06 -19.25
N GLY A 39 -39.89 -19.93 -19.58
CA GLY A 39 -38.49 -19.80 -19.95
C GLY A 39 -37.93 -18.72 -19.04
N SER A 40 -37.01 -19.08 -18.18
CA SER A 40 -36.14 -18.16 -17.51
C SER A 40 -35.62 -17.17 -18.56
N SER A 41 -35.91 -15.89 -18.38
CA SER A 41 -35.35 -14.84 -19.22
C SER A 41 -33.86 -14.74 -18.93
N ASP A 42 -33.06 -15.50 -19.70
CA ASP A 42 -31.65 -15.14 -19.91
C ASP A 42 -31.63 -13.75 -20.52
N SER A 43 -31.19 -12.78 -19.72
CA SER A 43 -30.87 -11.46 -20.22
C SER A 43 -29.55 -11.57 -21.00
N SER A 44 -29.67 -11.94 -22.29
CA SER A 44 -28.53 -12.15 -23.20
C SER A 44 -27.88 -10.81 -23.64
N GLY A 45 -27.64 -9.91 -22.75
CA GLY A 45 -26.74 -8.78 -22.96
C GLY A 45 -25.29 -9.16 -22.62
N PRO A 46 -24.29 -8.51 -23.21
CA PRO A 46 -22.90 -8.73 -22.81
C PRO A 46 -22.75 -8.42 -21.31
N VAL A 47 -22.07 -9.34 -20.59
CA VAL A 47 -21.77 -9.15 -19.16
C VAL A 47 -20.89 -7.92 -18.99
N GLU A 48 -21.30 -7.03 -18.08
CA GLU A 48 -20.54 -5.85 -17.73
C GLU A 48 -20.23 -5.85 -16.22
N LEU A 49 -18.95 -5.80 -15.88
CA LEU A 49 -18.43 -5.73 -14.52
C LEU A 49 -18.00 -4.31 -14.19
N THR A 50 -18.30 -3.89 -12.97
CA THR A 50 -17.86 -2.62 -12.40
C THR A 50 -16.74 -2.87 -11.41
N PHE A 51 -15.62 -2.14 -11.55
CA PHE A 51 -14.48 -2.23 -10.66
C PHE A 51 -14.14 -0.85 -10.09
N LEU A 52 -14.27 -0.68 -8.77
CA LEU A 52 -13.83 0.51 -8.06
C LEU A 52 -12.41 0.27 -7.50
N ASN A 53 -11.42 0.94 -8.05
CA ASN A 53 -10.02 0.83 -7.68
C ASN A 53 -9.52 2.09 -6.96
N GLN A 54 -8.75 1.94 -5.88
CA GLN A 54 -8.04 3.07 -5.28
C GLN A 54 -6.81 3.40 -6.13
N SER A 55 -6.78 4.60 -6.72
CA SER A 55 -5.67 5.08 -7.55
C SER A 55 -4.38 5.25 -6.74
N ARG A 56 -3.30 4.57 -7.16
CA ARG A 56 -1.94 4.79 -6.64
C ARG A 56 -0.86 4.22 -7.56
N GLY A 57 -0.98 4.42 -8.87
CA GLY A 57 0.04 4.05 -9.87
C GLY A 57 -0.29 2.84 -10.72
N GLN A 58 -1.26 2.02 -10.34
CA GLN A 58 -1.67 0.83 -11.08
C GLN A 58 -2.69 1.12 -12.21
N GLU A 59 -3.17 2.35 -12.35
CA GLU A 59 -4.30 2.72 -13.20
C GLU A 59 -4.06 2.35 -14.66
N ALA A 60 -2.88 2.68 -15.20
CA ALA A 60 -2.54 2.38 -16.60
C ALA A 60 -2.52 0.87 -16.87
N ALA A 61 -1.88 0.10 -15.98
CA ALA A 61 -1.83 -1.36 -16.08
C ALA A 61 -3.24 -1.97 -15.96
N LEU A 62 -4.03 -1.50 -14.99
CA LEU A 62 -5.37 -2.01 -14.77
C LEU A 62 -6.32 -1.69 -15.95
N THR A 63 -6.21 -0.50 -16.54
CA THR A 63 -6.97 -0.14 -17.75
C THR A 63 -6.60 -1.05 -18.93
N GLN A 64 -5.32 -1.23 -19.18
CA GLN A 64 -4.82 -2.13 -20.22
C GLN A 64 -5.35 -3.56 -20.04
N LEU A 65 -5.28 -4.07 -18.80
CA LEU A 65 -5.74 -5.43 -18.49
C LEU A 65 -7.26 -5.58 -18.60
N ALA A 66 -8.03 -4.56 -18.20
CA ALA A 66 -9.49 -4.56 -18.36
C ALA A 66 -9.90 -4.60 -19.84
N GLU A 67 -9.23 -3.84 -20.71
CA GLU A 67 -9.43 -3.84 -22.15
C GLU A 67 -9.03 -5.20 -22.77
N GLN A 68 -7.90 -5.76 -22.32
CA GLN A 68 -7.44 -7.08 -22.75
C GLN A 68 -8.47 -8.17 -22.41
N TYR A 69 -8.95 -8.19 -21.16
CA TYR A 69 -9.95 -9.17 -20.72
C TYR A 69 -11.26 -9.04 -21.52
N THR A 70 -11.70 -7.79 -21.76
CA THR A 70 -12.88 -7.53 -22.58
C THR A 70 -12.72 -8.12 -23.98
N LYS A 71 -11.54 -7.93 -24.60
CA LYS A 71 -11.25 -8.47 -25.93
C LYS A 71 -11.17 -10.01 -25.95
N GLU A 72 -10.58 -10.61 -24.92
CA GLU A 72 -10.35 -12.07 -24.86
C GLU A 72 -11.59 -12.86 -24.43
N LYS A 73 -12.39 -12.30 -23.52
CA LYS A 73 -13.49 -13.04 -22.88
C LYS A 73 -14.88 -12.50 -23.22
N GLY A 74 -14.98 -11.35 -23.90
CA GLY A 74 -16.27 -10.74 -24.23
C GLY A 74 -16.99 -10.14 -23.01
N VAL A 75 -16.35 -10.07 -21.84
CA VAL A 75 -16.88 -9.48 -20.62
C VAL A 75 -16.31 -8.07 -20.48
N LYS A 76 -17.17 -7.06 -20.52
CA LYS A 76 -16.74 -5.67 -20.36
C LYS A 76 -16.40 -5.37 -18.90
N VAL A 77 -15.23 -4.79 -18.65
CA VAL A 77 -14.82 -4.37 -17.31
C VAL A 77 -14.65 -2.86 -17.29
N THR A 78 -15.50 -2.17 -16.54
CA THR A 78 -15.45 -0.71 -16.37
C THR A 78 -14.75 -0.37 -15.05
N VAL A 79 -13.57 0.22 -15.15
CA VAL A 79 -12.73 0.58 -13.99
C VAL A 79 -12.93 2.06 -13.66
N GLU A 80 -13.22 2.34 -12.39
CA GLU A 80 -13.24 3.68 -11.83
C GLU A 80 -12.12 3.77 -10.78
N SER A 81 -11.21 4.76 -10.91
CA SER A 81 -10.01 4.89 -10.05
C SER A 81 -9.95 6.26 -9.35
N PRO A 82 -10.78 6.53 -8.32
CA PRO A 82 -10.64 7.73 -7.50
C PRO A 82 -9.31 7.75 -6.75
N GLY A 83 -8.83 8.96 -6.42
CA GLY A 83 -7.65 9.17 -5.59
C GLY A 83 -7.78 8.56 -4.19
N PRO A 84 -6.66 8.37 -3.48
CA PRO A 84 -6.67 7.72 -2.16
C PRO A 84 -7.62 8.37 -1.15
N ALA A 85 -7.70 9.71 -1.14
CA ALA A 85 -8.57 10.44 -0.22
C ALA A 85 -10.08 10.25 -0.51
N ASP A 86 -10.44 10.01 -1.78
CA ASP A 86 -11.84 9.91 -2.21
C ASP A 86 -12.35 8.47 -2.25
N TYR A 87 -11.44 7.50 -2.28
CA TYR A 87 -11.79 6.10 -2.47
C TYR A 87 -12.70 5.54 -1.37
N LEU A 88 -12.25 5.63 -0.11
CA LEU A 88 -12.99 5.05 1.02
C LEU A 88 -14.34 5.73 1.25
N PRO A 89 -14.46 7.08 1.25
CA PRO A 89 -15.75 7.75 1.30
C PRO A 89 -16.71 7.30 0.19
N LYS A 90 -16.20 7.13 -1.02
CA LYS A 90 -17.00 6.67 -2.17
C LYS A 90 -17.48 5.23 -1.99
N LEU A 91 -16.60 4.33 -1.55
CA LEU A 91 -16.96 2.94 -1.28
C LEU A 91 -18.02 2.85 -0.16
N GLN A 92 -17.87 3.65 0.90
CA GLN A 92 -18.86 3.74 1.99
C GLN A 92 -20.22 4.24 1.49
N ALA A 93 -20.25 5.28 0.66
CA ALA A 93 -21.49 5.79 0.06
C ALA A 93 -22.18 4.74 -0.81
N LYS A 94 -21.40 3.98 -1.61
CA LYS A 94 -21.92 2.86 -2.42
C LYS A 94 -22.49 1.74 -1.55
N ALA A 95 -21.85 1.41 -0.43
CA ALA A 95 -22.36 0.41 0.51
C ALA A 95 -23.68 0.85 1.15
N GLN A 96 -23.81 2.12 1.57
CA GLN A 96 -25.02 2.69 2.15
C GLN A 96 -26.18 2.73 1.15
N SER A 97 -25.91 3.09 -0.10
CA SER A 97 -26.91 3.12 -1.18
C SER A 97 -27.19 1.76 -1.82
N LYS A 98 -26.55 0.68 -1.33
CA LYS A 98 -26.66 -0.69 -1.86
C LYS A 98 -26.29 -0.78 -3.35
N SER A 99 -25.40 0.10 -3.82
CA SER A 99 -24.87 0.13 -5.19
C SER A 99 -23.38 -0.23 -5.22
N MET A 100 -22.98 -1.20 -4.41
CA MET A 100 -21.61 -1.70 -4.39
C MET A 100 -21.20 -2.20 -5.77
N PRO A 101 -19.95 -1.94 -6.19
CA PRO A 101 -19.41 -2.49 -7.43
C PRO A 101 -19.29 -4.01 -7.34
N ASP A 102 -19.18 -4.68 -8.49
CA ASP A 102 -18.94 -6.13 -8.56
C ASP A 102 -17.56 -6.48 -8.00
N ILE A 103 -16.59 -5.58 -8.19
CA ILE A 103 -15.22 -5.71 -7.68
C ILE A 103 -14.77 -4.38 -7.07
N TYR A 104 -14.02 -4.44 -5.98
CA TYR A 104 -13.39 -3.26 -5.41
C TYR A 104 -12.00 -3.60 -4.86
N SER A 105 -11.09 -2.61 -4.82
CA SER A 105 -9.75 -2.85 -4.32
C SER A 105 -9.70 -2.82 -2.78
N SER A 106 -8.90 -3.72 -2.21
CA SER A 106 -8.50 -3.71 -0.80
C SER A 106 -7.05 -3.23 -0.68
N PHE A 107 -6.74 -2.49 0.39
CA PHE A 107 -5.40 -1.96 0.65
C PHE A 107 -5.03 -1.96 2.14
N ASN A 108 -6.00 -2.08 3.03
CA ASN A 108 -5.81 -2.06 4.47
C ASN A 108 -6.91 -2.88 5.15
N ALA A 109 -6.52 -3.93 5.85
CA ALA A 109 -7.47 -4.84 6.51
C ALA A 109 -8.40 -4.14 7.50
N THR A 110 -7.88 -3.18 8.28
CA THR A 110 -8.67 -2.44 9.28
C THR A 110 -9.78 -1.61 8.63
N GLU A 111 -9.47 -0.89 7.55
CA GLU A 111 -10.43 -0.06 6.84
C GLU A 111 -11.43 -0.89 6.03
N MET A 112 -11.03 -2.09 5.57
CA MET A 112 -11.89 -3.00 4.81
C MET A 112 -12.76 -3.89 5.70
N ALA A 113 -12.42 -4.10 6.96
CA ALA A 113 -13.15 -4.97 7.88
C ALA A 113 -14.66 -4.70 7.96
N PRO A 114 -15.18 -3.46 7.95
CA PRO A 114 -16.63 -3.20 7.94
C PRO A 114 -17.33 -3.82 6.72
N PHE A 115 -16.69 -3.80 5.54
CA PHE A 115 -17.27 -4.35 4.32
C PHE A 115 -17.28 -5.87 4.34
N TYR A 116 -16.22 -6.50 4.89
CA TYR A 116 -16.14 -7.95 5.06
C TYR A 116 -17.22 -8.45 6.03
N LYS A 117 -17.35 -7.81 7.20
CA LYS A 117 -18.39 -8.12 8.19
C LYS A 117 -19.80 -7.91 7.66
N ALA A 118 -20.02 -6.94 6.78
CA ALA A 118 -21.31 -6.70 6.14
C ALA A 118 -21.63 -7.70 5.00
N GLY A 119 -20.71 -8.62 4.68
CA GLY A 119 -20.90 -9.62 3.63
C GLY A 119 -20.84 -9.04 2.22
N TRP A 120 -20.05 -7.97 2.02
CA TRP A 120 -19.75 -7.41 0.71
C TRP A 120 -18.49 -8.03 0.07
N ALA A 121 -17.85 -8.98 0.74
CA ALA A 121 -16.67 -9.69 0.28
C ALA A 121 -16.93 -11.20 0.23
N MET A 122 -16.59 -11.82 -0.89
CA MET A 122 -16.60 -13.28 -1.07
C MET A 122 -15.41 -13.88 -0.31
N ASP A 123 -15.66 -14.98 0.41
CA ASP A 123 -14.57 -15.78 0.98
C ASP A 123 -13.90 -16.58 -0.15
N LEU A 124 -12.61 -16.35 -0.35
CA LEU A 124 -11.78 -16.96 -1.38
C LEU A 124 -10.97 -18.16 -0.87
N SER A 125 -11.13 -18.55 0.40
CA SER A 125 -10.30 -19.58 1.05
C SER A 125 -10.30 -20.90 0.28
N SER A 126 -11.44 -21.37 -0.17
CA SER A 126 -11.56 -22.61 -0.95
C SER A 126 -10.87 -22.51 -2.31
N GLU A 127 -10.98 -21.37 -2.96
CA GLU A 127 -10.39 -21.12 -4.27
C GLU A 127 -8.85 -21.02 -4.18
N LEU A 128 -8.36 -20.35 -3.14
CA LEU A 128 -6.92 -20.18 -2.89
C LEU A 128 -6.25 -21.44 -2.32
N ALA A 129 -7.01 -22.40 -1.81
CA ALA A 129 -6.48 -23.71 -1.44
C ALA A 129 -6.07 -24.56 -2.66
N GLY A 130 -6.55 -24.23 -3.86
CA GLY A 130 -6.22 -24.88 -5.13
C GLY A 130 -4.99 -24.28 -5.82
N ASP A 131 -4.89 -24.56 -7.14
CA ASP A 131 -3.76 -24.10 -7.96
C ASP A 131 -3.65 -22.59 -8.06
N TRP A 132 -4.77 -21.87 -7.98
CA TRP A 132 -4.76 -20.41 -8.00
C TRP A 132 -3.96 -19.80 -6.84
N GLY A 133 -3.98 -20.43 -5.66
CA GLY A 133 -3.19 -19.98 -4.51
C GLY A 133 -1.67 -19.97 -4.76
N LYS A 134 -1.17 -20.77 -5.70
CA LYS A 134 0.24 -20.79 -6.10
C LYS A 134 0.68 -19.52 -6.84
N SER A 135 -0.27 -18.71 -7.31
CA SER A 135 0.01 -17.40 -7.91
C SER A 135 0.42 -16.33 -6.90
N PHE A 136 0.40 -16.64 -5.60
CA PHE A 136 0.66 -15.70 -4.53
C PHE A 136 1.81 -16.17 -3.64
N ALA A 137 2.66 -15.26 -3.20
CA ALA A 137 3.70 -15.56 -2.23
C ALA A 137 3.06 -16.08 -0.91
N PRO A 138 3.58 -17.16 -0.30
CA PRO A 138 2.99 -17.75 0.90
C PRO A 138 2.83 -16.76 2.05
N ALA A 139 3.77 -15.82 2.22
CA ALA A 139 3.69 -14.78 3.23
C ALA A 139 2.47 -13.86 3.01
N VAL A 140 2.17 -13.49 1.76
CA VAL A 140 1.00 -12.68 1.41
C VAL A 140 -0.30 -13.39 1.75
N VAL A 141 -0.41 -14.68 1.38
CA VAL A 141 -1.58 -15.50 1.73
C VAL A 141 -1.76 -15.58 3.24
N LYS A 142 -0.68 -15.86 3.98
CA LYS A 142 -0.70 -15.96 5.45
C LYS A 142 -1.16 -14.67 6.11
N MET A 143 -0.63 -13.50 5.67
CA MET A 143 -1.01 -12.20 6.21
C MET A 143 -2.43 -11.76 5.83
N SER A 144 -2.99 -12.30 4.74
CA SER A 144 -4.35 -12.00 4.27
C SER A 144 -5.42 -12.89 4.89
N THR A 145 -4.99 -13.91 5.65
CA THR A 145 -5.89 -14.87 6.29
C THR A 145 -6.39 -14.32 7.63
N PHE A 146 -7.67 -14.13 7.74
CA PHE A 146 -8.32 -13.84 9.01
C PHE A 146 -8.54 -15.14 9.78
N ALA A 147 -7.92 -15.26 10.95
CA ALA A 147 -8.16 -16.37 11.87
C ALA A 147 -9.50 -16.17 12.60
N ASP A 148 -10.05 -17.27 13.13
CA ASP A 148 -11.19 -17.18 14.02
C ASP A 148 -10.84 -16.36 15.27
N GLY A 149 -11.78 -15.52 15.73
CA GLY A 149 -11.58 -14.65 16.88
C GLY A 149 -10.55 -13.52 16.69
N ASN A 150 -10.22 -13.14 15.44
CA ASN A 150 -9.32 -12.02 15.19
C ASN A 150 -9.84 -10.69 15.77
N ASN A 151 -8.93 -9.78 16.08
CA ASN A 151 -9.22 -8.50 16.75
C ASN A 151 -10.10 -7.52 15.95
N LEU A 152 -10.28 -7.73 14.63
CA LEU A 152 -11.14 -6.93 13.77
C LEU A 152 -12.59 -7.45 13.75
N GLY A 153 -12.83 -8.63 14.30
CA GLY A 153 -14.13 -9.30 14.29
C GLY A 153 -14.62 -9.66 12.88
N VAL A 154 -13.69 -9.84 11.95
CA VAL A 154 -13.97 -10.34 10.59
C VAL A 154 -14.14 -11.86 10.68
N PRO A 155 -15.12 -12.48 10.01
CA PRO A 155 -15.19 -13.94 9.94
C PRO A 155 -13.88 -14.55 9.45
N ALA A 156 -13.56 -15.75 9.93
CA ALA A 156 -12.38 -16.47 9.43
C ALA A 156 -12.48 -16.67 7.91
N GLY A 157 -11.38 -16.45 7.19
CA GLY A 157 -11.36 -16.55 5.73
C GLY A 157 -10.33 -15.65 5.07
N ILE A 158 -10.32 -15.67 3.74
CA ILE A 158 -9.49 -14.81 2.89
C ILE A 158 -10.42 -14.05 1.94
N TYR A 159 -10.41 -12.73 1.98
CA TYR A 159 -11.38 -11.90 1.26
C TYR A 159 -10.77 -11.07 0.12
N THR A 160 -9.45 -11.13 -0.03
CA THR A 160 -8.73 -10.31 -1.03
C THR A 160 -7.77 -11.19 -1.82
N ALA A 161 -7.83 -11.12 -3.14
CA ALA A 161 -6.82 -11.64 -4.06
C ALA A 161 -5.82 -10.52 -4.37
N HIS A 162 -4.63 -10.58 -3.80
CA HIS A 162 -3.63 -9.53 -3.92
C HIS A 162 -2.83 -9.67 -5.21
N TRP A 163 -2.85 -8.65 -6.09
CA TRP A 163 -1.93 -8.55 -7.23
C TRP A 163 -0.63 -7.83 -6.88
N GLU A 164 -0.58 -7.20 -5.71
CA GLU A 164 0.54 -6.42 -5.20
C GLU A 164 0.99 -6.97 -3.85
N THR A 165 2.29 -7.00 -3.63
CA THR A 165 2.88 -7.07 -2.30
C THR A 165 3.71 -5.82 -2.04
N GLN A 166 3.93 -5.48 -0.78
CA GLN A 166 4.76 -4.35 -0.39
C GLN A 166 5.87 -4.83 0.51
N THR A 167 7.09 -4.39 0.20
CA THR A 167 8.25 -4.48 1.08
C THR A 167 8.88 -3.10 1.21
N TYR A 168 9.78 -2.97 2.16
CA TYR A 168 10.49 -1.71 2.43
C TYR A 168 11.96 -1.87 2.08
N GLY A 169 12.56 -0.78 1.60
CA GLY A 169 13.94 -0.75 1.18
C GLY A 169 14.38 0.66 0.80
N LEU A 170 15.45 0.74 0.07
CA LEU A 170 16.03 2.00 -0.36
C LEU A 170 15.78 2.23 -1.85
N LEU A 171 15.35 3.43 -2.20
CA LEU A 171 15.47 3.99 -3.54
C LEU A 171 16.71 4.85 -3.60
N VAL A 172 17.52 4.69 -4.65
CA VAL A 172 18.85 5.28 -4.75
C VAL A 172 19.03 5.94 -6.11
N ASP A 173 19.51 7.17 -6.08
CA ASP A 173 20.09 7.89 -7.22
C ASP A 173 21.62 7.64 -7.25
N PRO A 174 22.12 6.88 -8.21
CA PRO A 174 23.55 6.60 -8.31
C PRO A 174 24.38 7.86 -8.63
N ALA A 175 23.81 8.87 -9.29
CA ALA A 175 24.50 10.09 -9.62
C ALA A 175 24.79 10.96 -8.39
N MET A 176 23.89 10.92 -7.41
CA MET A 176 24.07 11.67 -6.16
C MET A 176 24.85 10.90 -5.10
N THR A 177 24.65 9.59 -5.01
CA THR A 177 25.24 8.76 -3.95
C THR A 177 26.59 8.14 -4.35
N GLY A 178 26.87 8.03 -5.65
CA GLY A 178 28.02 7.29 -6.15
C GLY A 178 27.92 5.76 -5.97
N ILE A 179 26.77 5.25 -5.53
CA ILE A 179 26.56 3.81 -5.34
C ILE A 179 26.34 3.15 -6.70
N ASP A 180 27.24 2.23 -7.07
CA ASP A 180 27.11 1.45 -8.29
C ASP A 180 26.08 0.32 -8.12
N PRO A 181 25.03 0.24 -8.94
CA PRO A 181 24.04 -0.85 -8.88
C PRO A 181 24.65 -2.25 -9.13
N LYS A 182 25.89 -2.32 -9.69
CA LYS A 182 26.63 -3.58 -9.90
C LYS A 182 27.55 -3.93 -8.73
N ALA A 183 27.76 -3.01 -7.79
CA ALA A 183 28.63 -3.17 -6.63
C ALA A 183 27.95 -2.61 -5.38
N LEU A 184 26.86 -3.26 -4.99
CA LEU A 184 26.03 -2.81 -3.87
C LEU A 184 26.76 -2.92 -2.52
N PRO A 185 26.52 -2.01 -1.57
CA PRO A 185 27.01 -2.12 -0.20
C PRO A 185 26.57 -3.45 0.44
N LYS A 186 27.50 -4.16 1.06
CA LYS A 186 27.26 -5.47 1.67
C LYS A 186 26.80 -5.38 3.13
N THR A 187 27.09 -4.25 3.77
CA THR A 187 26.71 -3.98 5.15
C THR A 187 26.12 -2.58 5.29
N SER A 188 25.36 -2.35 6.36
CA SER A 188 24.86 -1.02 6.71
C SER A 188 25.99 -0.01 6.94
N ALA A 189 27.14 -0.44 7.46
CA ALA A 189 28.30 0.41 7.63
C ALA A 189 28.89 0.86 6.28
N GLU A 190 28.98 -0.05 5.30
CA GLU A 190 29.39 0.28 3.93
C GLU A 190 28.38 1.24 3.26
N LEU A 191 27.09 1.01 3.46
CA LEU A 191 26.03 1.90 2.97
C LEU A 191 26.19 3.30 3.54
N ILE A 192 26.34 3.43 4.87
CA ILE A 192 26.55 4.71 5.55
C ILE A 192 27.79 5.42 5.02
N SER A 193 28.91 4.69 4.84
CA SER A 193 30.13 5.25 4.27
C SER A 193 29.90 5.80 2.86
N LYS A 194 29.22 5.06 1.98
CA LYS A 194 28.90 5.50 0.63
C LYS A 194 27.99 6.72 0.60
N LEU A 195 26.98 6.74 1.42
CA LEU A 195 26.09 7.90 1.56
C LEU A 195 26.84 9.12 2.10
N ALA A 196 27.81 8.95 3.01
CA ALA A 196 28.64 10.03 3.50
C ALA A 196 29.58 10.61 2.44
N GLU A 197 30.14 9.74 1.57
CA GLU A 197 30.93 10.18 0.40
C GLU A 197 30.11 11.05 -0.57
N GLY A 198 28.80 10.77 -0.71
CA GLY A 198 27.87 11.56 -1.51
C GLY A 198 27.38 12.86 -0.85
N SER A 199 27.59 13.02 0.45
CA SER A 199 27.17 14.24 1.19
C SER A 199 28.04 15.43 0.78
N LYS A 200 27.39 16.54 0.38
CA LYS A 200 28.07 17.78 -0.03
C LYS A 200 27.66 18.93 0.88
N ASP A 201 28.63 19.79 1.21
CA ASP A 201 28.39 21.04 1.94
C ASP A 201 27.60 20.87 3.26
N GLY A 202 27.74 19.73 3.92
CA GLY A 202 27.01 19.42 5.16
C GLY A 202 25.52 19.04 4.95
N HIS A 203 25.09 18.85 3.70
CA HIS A 203 23.78 18.30 3.38
C HIS A 203 23.88 16.78 3.27
N GLY A 204 23.18 16.06 4.15
CA GLY A 204 23.11 14.60 4.09
C GLY A 204 22.39 14.13 2.81
N THR A 205 22.73 12.91 2.37
CA THR A 205 22.19 12.30 1.15
C THR A 205 21.00 11.38 1.38
N PHE A 206 20.65 11.09 2.63
CA PHE A 206 19.59 10.13 2.98
C PHE A 206 18.41 10.80 3.67
N SER A 207 17.21 10.38 3.28
CA SER A 207 15.97 10.75 3.99
C SER A 207 15.05 9.54 4.20
N VAL A 208 14.20 9.69 5.20
CA VAL A 208 13.10 8.78 5.52
C VAL A 208 11.94 9.58 6.10
N ALA A 209 10.72 9.26 5.71
CA ALA A 209 9.55 9.85 6.34
C ALA A 209 9.47 9.44 7.82
N ALA A 210 9.14 10.36 8.70
CA ALA A 210 9.00 10.04 10.12
C ALA A 210 7.99 8.89 10.35
N SER A 211 6.93 8.83 9.55
CA SER A 211 5.93 7.76 9.56
C SER A 211 6.47 6.38 9.19
N LEU A 212 7.65 6.29 8.54
CA LEU A 212 8.29 5.02 8.15
C LEU A 212 9.42 4.57 9.08
N THR A 213 9.75 5.35 10.10
CA THR A 213 10.78 4.93 11.08
C THR A 213 10.43 3.63 11.79
N PRO A 214 9.15 3.32 12.12
CA PRO A 214 8.81 2.01 12.69
C PRO A 214 9.25 0.85 11.80
N GLN A 215 9.03 0.94 10.48
CA GLN A 215 9.41 -0.10 9.52
C GLN A 215 10.93 -0.19 9.34
N LEU A 216 11.62 0.95 9.32
CA LEU A 216 13.08 0.99 9.24
C LEU A 216 13.71 0.29 10.46
N ILE A 217 13.29 0.66 11.66
CA ILE A 217 13.81 0.11 12.92
C ILE A 217 13.43 -1.37 13.06
N GLN A 218 12.18 -1.75 12.76
CA GLN A 218 11.72 -3.14 12.78
C GLN A 218 12.52 -4.02 11.82
N GLY A 219 12.72 -3.56 10.57
CA GLY A 219 13.51 -4.29 9.58
C GLY A 219 14.95 -4.45 10.03
N TYR A 220 15.56 -3.40 10.56
CA TYR A 220 16.94 -3.47 11.02
C TYR A 220 17.13 -4.32 12.28
N ALA A 221 16.14 -4.33 13.20
CA ALA A 221 16.14 -5.18 14.38
C ALA A 221 16.23 -6.69 14.06
N SER A 222 15.75 -7.10 12.87
CA SER A 222 15.80 -8.49 12.44
C SER A 222 17.22 -9.05 12.26
N ASN A 223 18.24 -8.21 12.27
CA ASN A 223 19.64 -8.65 12.33
C ASN A 223 19.98 -9.37 13.66
N TRP A 224 19.21 -9.16 14.70
CA TRP A 224 19.47 -9.73 16.05
C TRP A 224 18.25 -10.38 16.69
N LEU A 225 17.03 -10.05 16.23
CA LEU A 225 15.76 -10.54 16.79
C LEU A 225 15.01 -11.36 15.74
N THR A 226 14.49 -12.50 16.16
CA THR A 226 13.59 -13.32 15.34
C THR A 226 12.22 -12.65 15.23
N ASP A 227 11.38 -13.09 14.29
CA ASP A 227 10.00 -12.62 14.15
C ASP A 227 9.18 -12.87 15.44
N GLU A 228 9.44 -13.99 16.12
CA GLU A 228 8.78 -14.33 17.37
C GLU A 228 9.17 -13.36 18.50
N GLU A 229 10.45 -12.97 18.59
CA GLU A 229 10.93 -12.00 19.58
C GLU A 229 10.41 -10.58 19.31
N ILE A 230 10.39 -10.16 18.05
CA ILE A 230 9.78 -8.89 17.60
C ILE A 230 8.29 -8.89 17.94
N SER A 231 7.56 -9.94 17.57
CA SER A 231 6.14 -10.08 17.85
C SER A 231 5.83 -10.11 19.35
N ALA A 232 6.66 -10.82 20.14
CA ALA A 232 6.52 -10.84 21.60
C ALA A 232 6.73 -9.46 22.24
N THR A 233 7.62 -8.64 21.66
CA THR A 233 7.81 -7.24 22.11
C THR A 233 6.54 -6.43 21.81
N PHE A 234 5.99 -6.55 20.61
CA PHE A 234 4.75 -5.83 20.23
C PHE A 234 3.53 -6.24 21.07
N ASP A 235 3.51 -7.49 21.54
CA ASP A 235 2.48 -8.01 22.45
C ASP A 235 2.69 -7.60 23.92
N GLY A 236 3.80 -6.97 24.27
CA GLY A 236 4.19 -6.66 25.65
C GLY A 236 4.65 -7.90 26.44
N LYS A 237 4.97 -9.02 25.76
CA LYS A 237 5.50 -10.25 26.38
C LYS A 237 7.03 -10.24 26.47
N ALA A 238 7.69 -9.39 25.69
CA ALA A 238 9.11 -9.13 25.75
C ALA A 238 9.37 -7.63 25.88
N SER A 239 10.56 -7.30 26.40
CA SER A 239 10.91 -5.91 26.67
C SER A 239 11.52 -5.22 25.45
N TRP A 240 11.20 -3.93 25.26
CA TRP A 240 11.87 -3.02 24.33
C TRP A 240 13.35 -2.80 24.69
N LYS A 241 13.76 -3.05 25.95
CA LYS A 241 15.12 -2.82 26.45
C LYS A 241 16.12 -3.92 26.06
N SER A 242 15.79 -4.80 25.12
CA SER A 242 16.72 -5.82 24.65
C SER A 242 17.87 -5.22 23.82
N ASP A 243 18.98 -5.95 23.75
CA ASP A 243 20.16 -5.55 22.98
C ASP A 243 19.85 -5.40 21.48
N GLY A 244 18.96 -6.24 20.94
CA GLY A 244 18.55 -6.17 19.53
C GLY A 244 17.85 -4.86 19.17
N TRP A 245 16.92 -4.39 20.01
CA TRP A 245 16.29 -3.08 19.84
C TRP A 245 17.26 -1.93 20.03
N ARG A 246 18.16 -2.01 21.01
CA ARG A 246 19.21 -1.03 21.21
C ARG A 246 20.04 -0.83 19.96
N LYS A 247 20.52 -1.91 19.36
CA LYS A 247 21.30 -1.89 18.12
C LYS A 247 20.49 -1.38 16.93
N ALA A 248 19.18 -1.68 16.89
CA ALA A 248 18.32 -1.18 15.81
C ALA A 248 18.20 0.35 15.83
N PHE A 249 17.99 0.95 17.00
CA PHE A 249 17.96 2.41 17.13
C PHE A 249 19.32 3.08 16.96
N GLN A 250 20.41 2.36 17.27
CA GLN A 250 21.78 2.85 17.07
C GLN A 250 22.05 3.20 15.59
N LEU A 251 21.38 2.54 14.64
CA LEU A 251 21.46 2.86 13.21
C LEU A 251 21.22 4.36 12.93
N LEU A 252 20.20 4.96 13.54
CA LEU A 252 19.88 6.38 13.36
C LEU A 252 20.98 7.28 13.93
N VAL A 253 21.57 6.89 15.04
CA VAL A 253 22.70 7.63 15.66
C VAL A 253 23.93 7.55 14.77
N ASP A 254 24.26 6.36 14.25
CA ASP A 254 25.40 6.15 13.36
C ASP A 254 25.26 6.94 12.05
N MET A 255 24.06 6.93 11.45
CA MET A 255 23.73 7.72 10.26
C MET A 255 23.84 9.22 10.54
N LYS A 256 23.37 9.69 11.71
CA LYS A 256 23.51 11.10 12.09
C LYS A 256 24.96 11.52 12.31
N GLN A 257 25.73 10.70 13.02
CA GLN A 257 27.15 10.96 13.29
C GLN A 257 27.99 10.97 11.99
N ALA A 258 27.65 10.12 11.02
CA ALA A 258 28.27 10.11 9.71
C ALA A 258 27.82 11.27 8.80
N GLY A 259 26.86 12.09 9.23
CA GLY A 259 26.37 13.24 8.46
C GLY A 259 25.55 12.86 7.22
N VAL A 260 24.99 11.65 7.19
CA VAL A 260 24.22 11.16 6.03
C VAL A 260 22.75 11.54 6.07
N ILE A 261 22.18 11.84 7.25
CA ILE A 261 20.78 12.25 7.37
C ILE A 261 20.62 13.66 6.83
N ALA A 262 19.80 13.81 5.82
CA ALA A 262 19.54 15.10 5.18
C ALA A 262 18.89 16.12 6.13
N ASN A 263 19.15 17.39 5.87
CA ASN A 263 18.52 18.47 6.60
C ASN A 263 17.01 18.42 6.40
N GLY A 264 16.26 18.43 7.52
CA GLY A 264 14.80 18.30 7.51
C GLY A 264 14.26 16.87 7.44
N ALA A 265 15.10 15.87 7.18
CA ALA A 265 14.70 14.47 7.30
C ALA A 265 14.30 14.18 8.76
N LEU A 266 13.18 13.45 8.93
CA LEU A 266 12.55 13.16 10.22
C LEU A 266 12.04 14.40 10.97
N THR A 267 12.75 15.51 10.98
CA THR A 267 12.55 16.64 11.92
C THR A 267 12.07 17.93 11.26
N GLY A 268 12.24 18.09 9.96
CA GLY A 268 11.99 19.34 9.25
C GLY A 268 10.70 19.35 8.41
N GLY A 269 9.66 18.63 8.82
CA GLY A 269 8.39 18.56 8.07
C GLY A 269 8.30 17.40 7.08
N GLN A 270 9.33 16.54 7.01
CA GLN A 270 9.30 15.31 6.21
C GLN A 270 8.62 14.16 7.00
N ASN A 271 7.34 14.38 7.35
CA ASN A 271 6.60 13.45 8.20
C ASN A 271 5.96 12.31 7.42
N ASP A 272 5.72 12.48 6.14
CA ASP A 272 5.02 11.54 5.27
C ASP A 272 5.81 11.18 4.00
N ASN A 273 5.46 10.07 3.37
CA ASN A 273 6.09 9.59 2.15
C ASN A 273 6.00 10.59 1.00
N PRO A 274 4.86 11.24 0.68
CA PRO A 274 4.78 12.17 -0.43
C PRO A 274 5.79 13.33 -0.33
N THR A 275 6.06 13.82 0.87
CA THR A 275 7.03 14.89 1.10
C THR A 275 8.47 14.40 0.82
N VAL A 276 8.82 13.20 1.30
CA VAL A 276 10.13 12.57 1.06
C VAL A 276 10.30 12.17 -0.40
N GLU A 277 9.29 11.56 -1.00
CA GLU A 277 9.26 11.21 -2.43
C GLU A 277 9.46 12.46 -3.31
N THR A 278 8.83 13.59 -2.96
CA THR A 278 9.02 14.87 -3.66
C THR A 278 10.45 15.37 -3.55
N SER A 279 11.07 15.27 -2.37
CA SER A 279 12.46 15.66 -2.13
C SER A 279 13.43 14.83 -2.98
N PHE A 280 13.16 13.56 -3.14
CA PHE A 280 13.97 12.62 -3.94
C PHE A 280 13.71 12.75 -5.44
N PHE A 281 12.46 12.58 -5.88
CA PHE A 281 12.13 12.46 -7.31
C PHE A 281 12.03 13.79 -8.05
N SER A 282 11.60 14.86 -7.38
CA SER A 282 11.28 16.12 -8.05
C SER A 282 12.28 17.23 -7.75
N LYS A 283 12.81 17.28 -6.53
CA LYS A 283 13.73 18.34 -6.12
C LYS A 283 15.19 17.93 -6.19
N HIS A 284 15.47 16.62 -6.17
CA HIS A 284 16.85 16.08 -6.10
C HIS A 284 17.62 16.62 -4.90
N ASP A 285 16.95 16.80 -3.76
CA ASP A 285 17.57 17.27 -2.53
C ASP A 285 18.34 16.15 -1.80
N VAL A 286 17.97 14.90 -2.05
CA VAL A 286 18.56 13.71 -1.43
C VAL A 286 18.84 12.63 -2.46
N GLY A 287 19.90 11.85 -2.24
CA GLY A 287 20.32 10.78 -3.16
C GLY A 287 19.80 9.39 -2.81
N ALA A 288 19.25 9.22 -1.61
CA ALA A 288 18.62 7.95 -1.20
C ALA A 288 17.47 8.20 -0.24
N ILE A 289 16.42 7.38 -0.35
CA ILE A 289 15.30 7.38 0.61
C ILE A 289 14.98 5.95 1.04
N PHE A 290 14.57 5.79 2.31
CA PHE A 290 13.91 4.57 2.74
C PHE A 290 12.41 4.72 2.52
N ASP A 291 11.83 3.81 1.76
CA ASP A 291 10.43 3.87 1.36
C ASP A 291 9.84 2.45 1.20
N ALA A 292 8.53 2.40 1.00
CA ALA A 292 7.83 1.22 0.57
C ALA A 292 7.85 1.09 -0.97
N SER A 293 7.78 -0.12 -1.48
CA SER A 293 7.77 -0.40 -2.93
C SER A 293 6.75 0.40 -3.77
N PRO A 294 5.55 0.82 -3.27
CA PRO A 294 4.65 1.69 -4.03
C PRO A 294 5.23 3.07 -4.40
N GLY A 295 6.24 3.58 -3.66
CA GLY A 295 6.96 4.82 -4.02
C GLY A 295 7.59 4.78 -5.41
N VAL A 296 7.96 3.59 -5.90
CA VAL A 296 8.52 3.40 -7.25
C VAL A 296 7.55 3.88 -8.34
N SER A 297 6.25 3.64 -8.17
CA SER A 297 5.23 4.10 -9.12
C SER A 297 5.06 5.62 -9.12
N VAL A 298 5.39 6.29 -8.02
CA VAL A 298 5.40 7.75 -7.93
C VAL A 298 6.55 8.30 -8.77
N GLY A 299 7.76 7.74 -8.62
CA GLY A 299 8.92 8.12 -9.42
C GLY A 299 8.68 7.99 -10.92
N LEU A 300 8.05 6.90 -11.38
CA LEU A 300 7.70 6.71 -12.78
C LEU A 300 6.89 7.88 -13.36
N ARG A 301 6.05 8.53 -12.56
CA ARG A 301 5.19 9.63 -13.00
C ARG A 301 5.80 11.03 -12.84
N THR A 302 6.76 11.18 -11.93
CA THR A 302 7.23 12.50 -11.48
C THR A 302 8.69 12.77 -11.78
N ALA A 303 9.51 11.73 -11.99
CA ALA A 303 10.94 11.87 -12.22
C ALA A 303 11.27 11.70 -13.72
N PRO A 304 11.81 12.71 -14.40
CA PRO A 304 12.21 12.61 -15.81
C PRO A 304 13.38 11.65 -16.03
N ASP A 305 14.22 11.46 -15.03
CA ASP A 305 15.40 10.58 -15.00
C ASP A 305 15.16 9.26 -14.26
N TYR A 306 13.90 8.89 -14.03
CA TYR A 306 13.46 7.70 -13.30
C TYR A 306 14.25 6.42 -13.65
N ASN A 307 14.61 6.24 -14.92
CA ASN A 307 15.32 5.04 -15.37
C ASN A 307 16.76 4.92 -14.86
N SER A 308 17.34 5.99 -14.32
CA SER A 308 18.65 5.98 -13.71
C SER A 308 18.64 5.43 -12.28
N TYR A 309 17.51 5.46 -11.61
CA TYR A 309 17.36 5.03 -10.22
C TYR A 309 17.29 3.50 -10.11
N PHE A 310 17.65 3.01 -8.93
CA PHE A 310 17.49 1.60 -8.59
C PHE A 310 17.06 1.46 -7.13
N SER A 311 16.68 0.24 -6.73
CA SER A 311 16.39 -0.08 -5.34
C SER A 311 17.33 -1.13 -4.79
N LEU A 312 17.51 -1.10 -3.46
CA LEU A 312 18.16 -2.16 -2.72
C LEU A 312 17.46 -2.40 -1.38
N GLY A 313 17.51 -3.63 -0.90
CA GLY A 313 17.12 -3.93 0.48
C GLY A 313 18.06 -3.23 1.46
N LEU A 314 17.61 -3.01 2.70
CA LEU A 314 18.50 -2.50 3.75
C LEU A 314 19.61 -3.53 4.00
N PRO A 315 20.91 -3.15 3.80
CA PRO A 315 22.00 -4.09 3.99
C PRO A 315 22.08 -4.56 5.46
N PRO A 316 22.57 -5.79 5.71
CA PRO A 316 22.71 -6.33 7.05
C PRO A 316 23.70 -5.50 7.91
N ALA A 317 23.49 -5.58 9.22
CA ALA A 317 24.50 -5.11 10.17
C ALA A 317 25.76 -5.98 10.09
N ALA A 318 26.95 -5.39 10.20
CA ALA A 318 28.22 -6.12 10.15
C ALA A 318 28.36 -7.14 11.31
N ASP A 319 27.73 -6.86 12.47
CA ASP A 319 27.69 -7.71 13.64
C ASP A 319 26.33 -8.44 13.80
N GLY A 320 25.52 -8.46 12.73
CA GLY A 320 24.24 -9.14 12.70
C GLY A 320 24.40 -10.65 12.97
N LYS A 321 23.48 -11.21 13.73
CA LYS A 321 23.47 -12.63 14.09
C LYS A 321 22.51 -13.47 13.24
N LEU A 322 21.57 -12.78 12.60
CA LEU A 322 20.50 -13.38 11.78
C LEU A 322 20.54 -12.76 10.37
N ALA A 323 20.01 -13.48 9.40
CA ALA A 323 19.77 -12.91 8.08
C ALA A 323 18.70 -11.79 8.19
N PRO A 324 18.93 -10.60 7.65
CA PRO A 324 17.97 -9.51 7.72
C PRO A 324 16.68 -9.87 6.99
N ARG A 325 15.56 -9.42 7.54
CA ARG A 325 14.23 -9.64 7.00
C ARG A 325 13.54 -8.30 6.74
N SER A 326 12.86 -8.20 5.61
CA SER A 326 12.15 -6.98 5.26
C SER A 326 10.79 -6.93 5.93
N PRO A 327 10.40 -5.83 6.56
CA PRO A 327 8.99 -5.58 6.84
C PRO A 327 8.19 -5.65 5.55
N GLY A 328 6.95 -6.11 5.63
CA GLY A 328 6.12 -6.21 4.44
C GLY A 328 4.65 -6.28 4.77
N LEU A 329 3.85 -6.06 3.76
CA LEU A 329 2.39 -6.09 3.83
C LEU A 329 1.85 -6.76 2.55
N PRO A 330 0.68 -7.41 2.63
CA PRO A 330 -0.11 -7.64 1.42
C PRO A 330 -0.45 -6.27 0.86
N GLY A 331 -0.05 -6.01 -0.39
CA GLY A 331 -0.37 -4.78 -1.06
C GLY A 331 -1.84 -4.71 -1.49
N LYS A 332 -2.11 -4.02 -2.58
CA LYS A 332 -3.47 -3.99 -3.13
C LYS A 332 -3.90 -5.33 -3.71
N GLY A 333 -5.21 -5.53 -3.67
CA GLY A 333 -5.85 -6.69 -4.24
C GLY A 333 -7.30 -6.43 -4.59
N ALA A 334 -7.93 -7.38 -5.25
CA ALA A 334 -9.33 -7.36 -5.61
C ALA A 334 -10.19 -8.11 -4.58
N VAL A 335 -11.31 -7.51 -4.24
CA VAL A 335 -12.40 -8.12 -3.47
C VAL A 335 -13.58 -8.33 -4.39
N VAL A 336 -14.10 -9.54 -4.43
CA VAL A 336 -15.31 -9.87 -5.20
C VAL A 336 -16.53 -9.62 -4.32
N ASN A 337 -17.50 -8.88 -4.82
CA ASN A 337 -18.78 -8.68 -4.16
C ASN A 337 -19.73 -9.87 -4.46
N PRO A 338 -20.05 -10.73 -3.48
CA PRO A 338 -20.93 -11.89 -3.71
C PRO A 338 -22.38 -11.47 -3.96
N LYS A 339 -22.75 -10.22 -3.68
CA LYS A 339 -24.10 -9.65 -3.89
C LYS A 339 -24.19 -8.83 -5.19
N GLY A 340 -23.14 -8.84 -6.02
CA GLY A 340 -23.12 -8.22 -7.33
C GLY A 340 -24.05 -8.93 -8.32
N LYS A 341 -24.21 -8.38 -9.51
CA LYS A 341 -25.05 -8.98 -10.54
C LYS A 341 -24.42 -10.22 -11.17
N HIS A 342 -23.08 -10.24 -11.22
CA HIS A 342 -22.27 -11.23 -11.92
C HIS A 342 -21.11 -11.74 -11.06
N PRO A 343 -21.35 -12.33 -9.87
CA PRO A 343 -20.29 -12.71 -8.94
C PRO A 343 -19.36 -13.82 -9.49
N THR A 344 -19.88 -14.72 -10.32
CA THR A 344 -19.08 -15.77 -10.97
C THR A 344 -18.11 -15.18 -11.99
N GLU A 345 -18.58 -14.27 -12.82
CA GLU A 345 -17.74 -13.60 -13.83
C GLU A 345 -16.76 -12.63 -13.18
N ALA A 346 -17.15 -11.98 -12.08
CA ALA A 346 -16.25 -11.15 -11.28
C ALA A 346 -15.12 -11.98 -10.67
N LEU A 347 -15.41 -13.16 -10.11
CA LEU A 347 -14.40 -14.09 -9.62
C LEU A 347 -13.48 -14.57 -10.75
N ALA A 348 -14.04 -14.89 -11.92
CA ALA A 348 -13.26 -15.33 -13.08
C ALA A 348 -12.31 -14.21 -13.55
N PHE A 349 -12.76 -12.95 -13.59
CA PHE A 349 -11.89 -11.80 -13.89
C PHE A 349 -10.79 -11.63 -12.84
N VAL A 350 -11.10 -11.72 -11.55
CA VAL A 350 -10.11 -11.58 -10.47
C VAL A 350 -9.07 -12.69 -10.54
N LYS A 351 -9.47 -13.94 -10.82
CA LYS A 351 -8.52 -15.03 -11.02
C LYS A 351 -7.58 -14.73 -12.18
N TRP A 352 -8.12 -14.36 -13.34
CA TRP A 352 -7.32 -14.00 -14.51
C TRP A 352 -6.40 -12.79 -14.22
N LEU A 353 -6.91 -11.75 -13.55
CA LEU A 353 -6.15 -10.54 -13.23
C LEU A 353 -4.92 -10.82 -12.37
N THR A 354 -4.96 -11.87 -11.58
CA THR A 354 -3.89 -12.26 -10.65
C THR A 354 -3.02 -13.42 -11.14
N GLU A 355 -3.17 -13.84 -12.39
CA GLU A 355 -2.25 -14.78 -13.02
C GLU A 355 -0.86 -14.16 -13.23
N PRO A 356 0.20 -14.97 -13.35
CA PRO A 356 1.57 -14.45 -13.51
C PRO A 356 1.75 -13.46 -14.67
N ALA A 357 1.09 -13.71 -15.80
CA ALA A 357 1.18 -12.85 -16.98
C ALA A 357 0.64 -11.43 -16.71
N GLN A 358 -0.50 -11.32 -16.02
CA GLN A 358 -1.12 -10.06 -15.67
C GLN A 358 -0.34 -9.33 -14.57
N GLN A 359 0.18 -10.07 -13.58
CA GLN A 359 1.06 -9.50 -12.56
C GLN A 359 2.36 -8.94 -13.17
N LYS A 360 2.86 -9.55 -14.25
CA LYS A 360 3.99 -9.00 -15.01
C LYS A 360 3.64 -7.64 -15.64
N VAL A 361 2.43 -7.48 -16.20
CA VAL A 361 1.98 -6.19 -16.73
C VAL A 361 1.93 -5.13 -15.62
N PHE A 362 1.43 -5.46 -14.43
CA PHE A 362 1.48 -4.55 -13.29
C PHE A 362 2.90 -4.12 -12.94
N ALA A 363 3.87 -5.04 -12.97
CA ALA A 363 5.27 -4.72 -12.68
C ALA A 363 5.91 -3.85 -13.77
N GLU A 364 5.66 -4.14 -15.04
CA GLU A 364 6.29 -3.46 -16.18
C GLU A 364 5.66 -2.09 -16.48
N VAL A 365 4.34 -1.99 -16.42
CA VAL A 365 3.60 -0.75 -16.77
C VAL A 365 3.42 0.14 -15.55
N GLY A 366 2.96 -0.43 -14.44
CA GLY A 366 2.63 0.32 -13.22
C GLY A 366 3.78 0.45 -12.23
N ARG A 367 4.87 -0.30 -12.41
CA ARG A 367 5.93 -0.45 -11.40
C ARG A 367 5.38 -0.90 -10.05
N ILE A 368 4.44 -1.84 -10.10
CA ILE A 368 3.82 -2.45 -8.92
C ILE A 368 4.55 -3.76 -8.62
N MET A 369 4.90 -3.95 -7.36
CA MET A 369 5.56 -5.18 -6.90
C MET A 369 4.58 -6.36 -6.99
N PRO A 370 4.85 -7.39 -7.81
CA PRO A 370 3.95 -8.54 -7.94
C PRO A 370 3.98 -9.41 -6.67
N THR A 371 2.94 -10.21 -6.49
CA THR A 371 2.92 -11.23 -5.42
C THR A 371 3.35 -12.60 -5.90
N ASN A 372 3.49 -12.80 -7.20
CA ASN A 372 3.79 -14.10 -7.76
C ASN A 372 5.23 -14.54 -7.48
N PRO A 373 5.43 -15.70 -6.81
CA PRO A 373 6.76 -16.14 -6.40
C PRO A 373 7.70 -16.47 -7.56
N GLU A 374 7.18 -16.90 -8.72
CA GLU A 374 8.02 -17.19 -9.90
C GLU A 374 8.57 -15.91 -10.54
N LEU A 375 7.75 -14.85 -10.63
CA LEU A 375 8.20 -13.55 -11.12
C LEU A 375 9.27 -12.95 -10.22
N LEU A 376 9.08 -13.11 -8.90
CA LEU A 376 10.06 -12.65 -7.91
C LEU A 376 11.37 -13.44 -7.97
N ALA A 377 11.29 -14.76 -8.20
CA ALA A 377 12.45 -15.64 -8.26
C ALA A 377 13.28 -15.48 -9.55
N LYS A 378 12.63 -15.12 -10.67
CA LYS A 378 13.32 -14.94 -11.97
C LYS A 378 14.24 -13.73 -12.01
N GLY A 379 14.06 -12.75 -11.11
CA GLY A 379 14.87 -11.53 -11.09
C GLY A 379 14.62 -10.58 -12.26
N ASP A 380 13.55 -10.80 -13.03
CA ASP A 380 13.19 -9.99 -14.21
C ASP A 380 12.45 -8.70 -13.84
N LEU A 381 12.61 -8.24 -12.60
CA LEU A 381 12.00 -6.99 -12.15
C LEU A 381 12.80 -5.78 -12.65
N PRO A 382 12.12 -4.67 -12.97
CA PRO A 382 12.82 -3.41 -13.22
C PRO A 382 13.79 -3.07 -12.09
N PRO A 383 14.94 -2.45 -12.38
CA PRO A 383 15.96 -2.11 -11.36
C PRO A 383 15.39 -1.36 -10.16
N GLN A 384 14.37 -0.53 -10.38
CA GLN A 384 13.70 0.23 -9.33
C GLN A 384 12.88 -0.65 -8.37
N LEU A 385 12.48 -1.86 -8.79
CA LEU A 385 11.74 -2.83 -7.97
C LEU A 385 12.62 -3.97 -7.44
N ALA A 386 13.79 -4.20 -8.04
CA ALA A 386 14.60 -5.40 -7.78
C ALA A 386 15.00 -5.55 -6.30
N GLY A 387 15.40 -4.48 -5.64
CA GLY A 387 15.76 -4.49 -4.22
C GLY A 387 14.59 -4.77 -3.30
N PHE A 388 13.42 -4.22 -3.62
CA PHE A 388 12.18 -4.55 -2.89
C PHE A 388 11.77 -6.00 -3.13
N GLY A 389 11.88 -6.49 -4.38
CA GLY A 389 11.55 -7.88 -4.74
C GLY A 389 12.41 -8.91 -3.99
N ALA A 390 13.69 -8.60 -3.78
CA ALA A 390 14.56 -9.44 -2.97
C ALA A 390 14.05 -9.61 -1.52
N GLY A 391 13.42 -8.57 -0.97
CA GLY A 391 12.85 -8.59 0.38
C GLY A 391 11.60 -9.45 0.52
N VAL A 392 10.90 -9.80 -0.56
CA VAL A 392 9.65 -10.59 -0.46
C VAL A 392 9.91 -12.01 0.01
N LYS A 393 11.03 -12.61 -0.41
CA LYS A 393 11.42 -13.96 0.01
C LYS A 393 11.62 -14.05 1.52
N ASP A 394 12.23 -13.01 2.08
CA ASP A 394 12.60 -12.92 3.48
C ASP A 394 11.68 -11.91 4.23
N MET A 395 10.41 -11.82 3.79
CA MET A 395 9.44 -10.90 4.37
C MET A 395 9.04 -11.34 5.78
N GLN A 396 9.04 -10.39 6.70
CA GLN A 396 8.54 -10.61 8.05
C GLN A 396 7.02 -10.87 8.03
N VAL A 397 6.61 -11.91 8.70
CA VAL A 397 5.18 -12.24 8.90
C VAL A 397 4.89 -12.17 10.39
N LEU A 398 4.60 -10.97 10.86
CA LEU A 398 4.31 -10.72 12.26
C LEU A 398 2.80 -10.81 12.52
N PRO A 399 2.38 -11.62 13.49
CA PRO A 399 0.96 -11.73 13.86
C PRO A 399 0.43 -10.45 14.51
N ASN A 400 1.32 -9.65 15.10
CA ASN A 400 0.98 -8.42 15.80
C ASN A 400 1.83 -7.24 15.32
N THR A 401 1.24 -6.04 15.40
CA THR A 401 1.89 -4.76 15.15
C THR A 401 1.98 -3.97 16.45
N PRO A 402 2.89 -2.99 16.56
CA PRO A 402 2.94 -2.11 17.73
C PRO A 402 1.58 -1.43 17.97
N THR A 403 1.21 -1.23 19.22
CA THR A 403 0.04 -0.41 19.54
C THR A 403 0.19 1.01 19.00
N SER A 404 -0.91 1.72 18.83
CA SER A 404 -0.89 3.11 18.36
C SER A 404 0.01 4.01 19.24
N ASN A 405 -0.03 3.79 20.56
CA ASN A 405 0.82 4.54 21.50
C ASN A 405 2.31 4.28 21.28
N VAL A 406 2.68 3.00 21.11
CA VAL A 406 4.07 2.61 20.85
C VAL A 406 4.52 3.11 19.47
N ASN A 407 3.70 2.96 18.45
CA ASN A 407 4.02 3.44 17.10
C ASN A 407 4.26 4.97 17.09
N THR A 408 3.40 5.73 17.79
CA THR A 408 3.56 7.18 17.95
C THR A 408 4.85 7.51 18.71
N ALA A 409 5.18 6.74 19.75
CA ALA A 409 6.43 6.91 20.48
C ALA A 409 7.66 6.63 19.61
N ILE A 410 7.66 5.55 18.82
CA ILE A 410 8.77 5.25 17.88
C ILE A 410 9.02 6.44 16.95
N VAL A 411 7.96 6.99 16.34
CA VAL A 411 8.08 8.13 15.43
C VAL A 411 8.66 9.36 16.13
N ARG A 412 8.08 9.76 17.26
CA ARG A 412 8.51 10.92 18.04
C ARG A 412 9.96 10.78 18.53
N ASP A 413 10.28 9.62 19.12
CA ASP A 413 11.56 9.41 19.80
C ASP A 413 12.69 9.20 18.79
N SER A 414 12.40 8.66 17.60
CA SER A 414 13.35 8.65 16.48
C SER A 414 13.73 10.06 16.03
N GLN A 415 12.78 10.99 16.03
CA GLN A 415 13.06 12.42 15.75
C GLN A 415 13.95 13.02 16.82
N SER A 416 13.61 12.87 18.10
CA SER A 416 14.41 13.37 19.22
C SER A 416 15.80 12.71 19.29
N LEU A 417 15.92 11.44 18.92
CA LEU A 417 17.20 10.73 18.83
C LEU A 417 18.11 11.36 17.76
N VAL A 418 17.58 11.65 16.57
CA VAL A 418 18.33 12.30 15.48
C VAL A 418 18.71 13.75 15.83
N LEU A 419 17.88 14.45 16.62
CA LEU A 419 18.20 15.79 17.15
C LEU A 419 19.26 15.75 18.27
N GLY A 420 19.50 14.57 18.86
CA GLY A 420 20.39 14.43 20.01
C GLY A 420 19.76 14.84 21.35
N GLU A 421 18.43 14.95 21.38
CA GLU A 421 17.65 15.26 22.58
C GLU A 421 17.46 14.05 23.48
N LEU A 422 17.44 12.85 22.89
CA LEU A 422 17.35 11.56 23.58
C LEU A 422 18.54 10.67 23.24
N THR A 423 18.93 9.85 24.20
CA THR A 423 19.81 8.69 23.99
C THR A 423 19.00 7.47 23.57
N VAL A 424 19.66 6.45 23.00
CA VAL A 424 19.01 5.17 22.66
C VAL A 424 18.33 4.56 23.90
N ASP A 425 18.99 4.60 25.07
CA ASP A 425 18.43 4.06 26.32
C ASP A 425 17.15 4.77 26.73
N GLN A 426 17.10 6.09 26.61
CA GLN A 426 15.89 6.87 26.91
C GLN A 426 14.76 6.54 25.92
N VAL A 427 15.07 6.36 24.62
CA VAL A 427 14.08 5.89 23.65
C VAL A 427 13.49 4.55 24.07
N LEU A 428 14.33 3.58 24.45
CA LEU A 428 13.86 2.25 24.88
C LEU A 428 13.04 2.31 26.17
N ASP A 429 13.39 3.20 27.10
CA ASP A 429 12.60 3.47 28.33
C ASP A 429 11.23 4.03 28.00
N ASP A 430 11.15 5.00 27.09
CA ASP A 430 9.89 5.61 26.65
C ASP A 430 8.99 4.63 25.89
N LEU A 431 9.57 3.78 25.03
CA LEU A 431 8.83 2.74 24.32
C LEU A 431 8.26 1.69 25.30
N GLN A 432 9.07 1.28 26.30
CA GLN A 432 8.59 0.37 27.33
C GLN A 432 7.43 1.01 28.11
N ALA A 433 7.59 2.28 28.53
CA ALA A 433 6.54 3.01 29.21
C ALA A 433 5.27 3.22 28.33
N ALA A 434 5.43 3.38 27.02
CA ALA A 434 4.30 3.45 26.08
C ALA A 434 3.58 2.11 25.94
N GLN A 435 4.34 1.01 25.95
CA GLN A 435 3.81 -0.37 25.89
C GLN A 435 3.04 -0.71 27.18
N ASP A 436 3.52 -0.28 28.34
CA ASP A 436 2.94 -0.60 29.64
C ASP A 436 1.66 0.23 29.96
N ARG A 437 1.43 1.31 29.21
CA ARG A 437 0.19 2.10 29.28
C ARG A 437 -0.91 1.37 28.50
N LYS A 438 -1.78 0.69 29.22
CA LYS A 438 -2.95 -0.02 28.67
C LYS A 438 -4.11 0.93 28.37
#